data_8c973c1a7c68a9063bb0583e891667e6
#
_entry.id   8c973c1a7c68a9063bb0583e891667e6
#
_cell.length_a   1.000
_cell.length_b   1.000
_cell.length_c   1.000
_cell.angle_alpha   90.00
_cell.angle_beta   90.00
_cell.angle_gamma   90.00
#
_symmetry.space_group_name_H-M   'P 1'
#
loop_
_entity.id
_entity.type
_entity.pdbx_description
1 polymer ?
#
loop_
_entity_poly.entity_id
_entity_poly.type
_entity_poly.pdbx_seq_one_letter_code
_entity_poly.pdbx_strand_id
1 'polypeptide(L)'
;MFRKIITYLTIYSFMFSNVCWAAMITPDGRTQTTVNVNGHVYDVTTSTVSGKNAFNSFSNFDVYKGTTVNLYLPGSTLNLINLVRDGKTNIDGILNSIKNGKIGGNVFILNPHGIAIGKSGVVNVGSLMLSTPNKEFMDQVIGQDGSISELATKSVLAGDLPINPAGVISVKGKIKALDSVAVRAGGVVNAGEILANLKPTQASDIVNTGGLDIDAPLAFKDGKIGVFAENDVVNAGTIKADA
;
A
#
# COMPACT_ATOMS: atom_id res chain seq x y z
N MET A 1 45.59 29.07 16.22
CA MET A 1 44.60 29.12 15.12
C MET A 1 44.26 27.74 14.55
N PHE A 2 45.25 26.90 14.25
CA PHE A 2 45.06 25.54 13.72
C PHE A 2 44.17 24.61 14.57
N ARG A 3 44.31 24.60 15.91
CA ARG A 3 43.49 23.75 16.78
C ARG A 3 42.01 24.06 16.76
N LYS A 4 41.61 25.33 16.59
CA LYS A 4 40.20 25.71 16.51
C LYS A 4 39.58 25.30 15.15
N ILE A 5 40.34 25.34 14.08
CA ILE A 5 39.92 24.93 12.72
C ILE A 5 39.63 23.40 12.69
N ILE A 6 40.52 22.60 13.30
CA ILE A 6 40.32 21.14 13.39
C ILE A 6 39.10 20.82 14.24
N THR A 7 38.83 21.53 15.34
CA THR A 7 37.62 21.31 16.16
C THR A 7 36.35 21.64 15.40
N TYR A 8 36.30 22.71 14.61
CA TYR A 8 35.15 23.05 13.79
C TYR A 8 34.95 22.06 12.65
N LEU A 9 36.01 21.56 12.02
CA LEU A 9 35.93 20.56 10.96
C LEU A 9 35.38 19.21 11.49
N THR A 10 35.80 18.79 12.67
CA THR A 10 35.30 17.56 13.32
C THR A 10 33.85 17.69 13.77
N ILE A 11 33.44 18.84 14.30
CA ILE A 11 32.03 19.08 14.66
C ILE A 11 31.16 19.12 13.42
N TYR A 12 31.63 19.75 12.33
CA TYR A 12 30.91 19.80 11.06
C TYR A 12 30.76 18.41 10.42
N SER A 13 31.83 17.60 10.45
CA SER A 13 31.80 16.21 9.99
C SER A 13 30.87 15.33 10.85
N PHE A 14 30.79 15.58 12.15
CA PHE A 14 29.93 14.82 13.07
C PHE A 14 28.44 15.20 12.91
N MET A 15 28.14 16.45 12.53
CA MET A 15 26.76 16.87 12.29
C MET A 15 26.19 16.30 10.99
N PHE A 16 27.01 15.96 10.00
CA PHE A 16 26.55 15.36 8.73
C PHE A 16 26.50 13.83 8.77
N SER A 17 27.15 13.17 9.76
CA SER A 17 27.20 11.71 9.85
C SER A 17 25.98 11.07 10.53
N ASN A 18 25.06 11.85 11.11
CA ASN A 18 23.90 11.34 11.85
C ASN A 18 22.55 11.72 11.22
N VAL A 19 22.50 12.07 9.95
CA VAL A 19 21.21 12.10 9.23
C VAL A 19 20.85 10.65 8.93
N CYS A 20 20.28 9.97 9.91
CA CYS A 20 19.61 8.70 9.70
C CYS A 20 18.37 9.01 8.84
N TRP A 21 18.50 8.86 7.54
CA TRP A 21 17.35 8.86 6.65
C TRP A 21 16.53 7.64 6.99
N ALA A 22 15.38 7.82 7.62
CA ALA A 22 14.46 6.73 7.81
C ALA A 22 14.18 6.11 6.43
N ALA A 23 14.41 4.81 6.31
CA ALA A 23 14.20 4.13 5.03
C ALA A 23 12.73 4.28 4.63
N MET A 24 12.50 4.64 3.37
CA MET A 24 11.16 4.86 2.81
C MET A 24 10.29 3.60 2.94
N ILE A 25 10.89 2.44 2.71
CA ILE A 25 10.26 1.13 2.85
C ILE A 25 11.16 0.25 3.71
N THR A 26 10.64 -0.23 4.83
CA THR A 26 11.38 -1.06 5.77
C THR A 26 10.58 -2.33 6.07
N PRO A 27 10.99 -3.50 5.54
CA PRO A 27 10.44 -4.78 5.98
C PRO A 27 10.65 -4.98 7.49
N ASP A 28 9.69 -5.58 8.17
CA ASP A 28 9.75 -5.84 9.62
C ASP A 28 10.32 -7.22 9.97
N GLY A 29 10.68 -8.01 8.96
CA GLY A 29 11.28 -9.34 9.13
C GLY A 29 10.29 -10.48 9.31
N ARG A 30 8.98 -10.22 9.41
CA ARG A 30 7.96 -11.28 9.56
C ARG A 30 7.65 -12.02 8.25
N THR A 31 8.04 -11.46 7.12
CA THR A 31 7.88 -12.03 5.78
C THR A 31 9.19 -12.00 5.02
N GLN A 32 9.32 -12.87 4.02
CA GLN A 32 10.46 -12.88 3.10
C GLN A 32 10.30 -11.78 2.04
N THR A 33 10.16 -10.55 2.51
CA THR A 33 10.03 -9.37 1.66
C THR A 33 11.41 -8.82 1.33
N THR A 34 11.65 -8.55 0.05
CA THR A 34 12.89 -7.93 -0.45
C THR A 34 12.57 -6.61 -1.13
N VAL A 35 13.37 -5.60 -0.86
CA VAL A 35 13.28 -4.28 -1.49
C VAL A 35 14.57 -4.03 -2.26
N ASN A 36 14.48 -3.97 -3.58
CA ASN A 36 15.59 -3.64 -4.47
C ASN A 36 15.45 -2.18 -4.91
N VAL A 37 16.52 -1.39 -4.75
CA VAL A 37 16.49 0.03 -5.06
C VAL A 37 17.41 0.30 -6.25
N ASN A 38 16.86 0.92 -7.29
CA ASN A 38 17.60 1.38 -8.46
C ASN A 38 17.24 2.86 -8.73
N GLY A 39 18.10 3.76 -8.27
CA GLY A 39 17.84 5.20 -8.31
C GLY A 39 16.57 5.57 -7.55
N HIS A 40 15.56 6.03 -8.25
CA HIS A 40 14.25 6.40 -7.70
C HIS A 40 13.19 5.32 -7.82
N VAL A 41 13.57 4.11 -8.24
CA VAL A 41 12.66 2.97 -8.38
C VAL A 41 12.93 1.95 -7.29
N TYR A 42 11.89 1.53 -6.61
CA TYR A 42 11.89 0.54 -5.52
C TYR A 42 11.06 -0.65 -5.95
N ASP A 43 11.71 -1.78 -6.19
CA ASP A 43 11.06 -3.02 -6.56
C ASP A 43 10.89 -3.89 -5.32
N VAL A 44 9.65 -4.11 -4.92
CA VAL A 44 9.28 -4.91 -3.75
C VAL A 44 8.77 -6.26 -4.20
N THR A 45 9.41 -7.31 -3.72
CA THR A 45 9.06 -8.70 -4.00
C THR A 45 8.88 -9.47 -2.70
N THR A 46 8.17 -10.58 -2.74
CA THR A 46 8.04 -11.50 -1.60
C THR A 46 8.02 -12.94 -2.06
N SER A 47 8.56 -13.83 -1.25
CA SER A 47 8.40 -15.28 -1.39
C SER A 47 7.48 -15.88 -0.30
N THR A 48 6.93 -15.05 0.60
CA THR A 48 5.95 -15.49 1.60
C THR A 48 4.59 -15.63 0.95
N VAL A 49 4.18 -16.88 0.72
CA VAL A 49 2.95 -17.23 -0.01
C VAL A 49 2.15 -18.28 0.75
N SER A 50 0.84 -18.12 0.79
CA SER A 50 -0.12 -19.13 1.26
C SER A 50 -1.28 -19.22 0.26
N GLY A 51 -1.38 -20.34 -0.44
CA GLY A 51 -2.36 -20.54 -1.52
C GLY A 51 -2.21 -19.50 -2.63
N LYS A 52 -3.25 -18.74 -2.88
CA LYS A 52 -3.28 -17.65 -3.87
C LYS A 52 -2.85 -16.29 -3.31
N ASN A 53 -2.39 -16.23 -2.06
CA ASN A 53 -2.09 -15.00 -1.35
C ASN A 53 -0.58 -14.87 -1.14
N ALA A 54 -0.02 -13.72 -1.48
CA ALA A 54 1.33 -13.30 -1.15
C ALA A 54 1.28 -12.22 -0.06
N PHE A 55 2.32 -12.16 0.77
CA PHE A 55 2.34 -11.29 1.92
C PHE A 55 3.63 -10.50 2.00
N ASN A 56 3.49 -9.21 2.24
CA ASN A 56 4.55 -8.32 2.70
C ASN A 56 4.20 -7.79 4.09
N SER A 57 5.20 -7.64 4.94
CA SER A 57 5.06 -6.99 6.23
C SER A 57 6.17 -5.97 6.42
N PHE A 58 5.78 -4.77 6.83
CA PHE A 58 6.65 -3.61 6.93
C PHE A 58 6.49 -2.94 8.31
N SER A 59 7.58 -2.45 8.87
CA SER A 59 7.54 -1.45 9.92
C SER A 59 7.15 -0.09 9.34
N ASN A 60 7.69 0.31 8.19
CA ASN A 60 7.36 1.55 7.51
C ASN A 60 7.19 1.36 5.99
N PHE A 61 6.21 2.06 5.41
CA PHE A 61 5.95 2.04 3.97
C PHE A 61 5.49 3.43 3.50
N ASP A 62 6.42 4.19 2.93
CA ASP A 62 6.18 5.48 2.32
C ASP A 62 6.62 5.48 0.84
N VAL A 63 5.99 6.30 0.03
CA VAL A 63 6.34 6.52 -1.39
C VAL A 63 6.56 8.01 -1.59
N TYR A 64 7.80 8.45 -1.58
CA TYR A 64 8.13 9.87 -1.66
C TYR A 64 7.90 10.44 -3.06
N LYS A 65 7.63 11.74 -3.12
CA LYS A 65 7.49 12.45 -4.39
C LYS A 65 8.72 12.25 -5.28
N GLY A 66 8.49 11.93 -6.55
CA GLY A 66 9.53 11.65 -7.52
C GLY A 66 10.10 10.23 -7.47
N THR A 67 9.52 9.35 -6.63
CA THR A 67 9.90 7.93 -6.60
C THR A 67 8.78 7.05 -7.15
N THR A 68 9.17 5.88 -7.61
CA THR A 68 8.24 4.82 -8.04
C THR A 68 8.47 3.58 -7.21
N VAL A 69 7.41 3.02 -6.67
CA VAL A 69 7.42 1.71 -5.98
C VAL A 69 6.62 0.73 -6.81
N ASN A 70 7.23 -0.39 -7.14
CA ASN A 70 6.59 -1.50 -7.83
C ASN A 70 6.41 -2.66 -6.84
N LEU A 71 5.17 -3.02 -6.56
CA LEU A 71 4.82 -4.21 -5.79
C LEU A 71 4.63 -5.37 -6.74
N TYR A 72 5.51 -6.35 -6.70
CA TYR A 72 5.43 -7.52 -7.59
C TYR A 72 4.65 -8.66 -6.94
N LEU A 73 3.62 -9.11 -7.63
CA LEU A 73 2.92 -10.33 -7.26
C LEU A 73 3.66 -11.54 -7.82
N PRO A 74 3.97 -12.57 -6.99
CA PRO A 74 4.46 -13.85 -7.50
C PRO A 74 3.49 -14.46 -8.52
N GLY A 75 4.00 -15.10 -9.56
CA GLY A 75 3.21 -15.50 -10.74
C GLY A 75 1.96 -16.36 -10.44
N SER A 76 2.03 -17.21 -9.40
CA SER A 76 0.94 -18.09 -8.99
C SER A 76 -0.11 -17.43 -8.09
N THR A 77 0.15 -16.22 -7.58
CA THR A 77 -0.72 -15.54 -6.62
C THR A 77 -1.66 -14.57 -7.31
N LEU A 78 -2.79 -14.30 -6.67
CA LEU A 78 -3.81 -13.35 -7.14
C LEU A 78 -3.85 -12.12 -6.26
N ASN A 79 -3.58 -12.31 -4.97
CA ASN A 79 -3.69 -11.31 -3.94
C ASN A 79 -2.32 -10.99 -3.35
N LEU A 80 -2.03 -9.71 -3.14
CA LEU A 80 -0.86 -9.22 -2.41
C LEU A 80 -1.33 -8.41 -1.21
N ILE A 81 -1.10 -8.97 -0.02
CA ILE A 81 -1.50 -8.40 1.25
C ILE A 81 -0.27 -7.72 1.86
N ASN A 82 -0.35 -6.40 2.01
CA ASN A 82 0.73 -5.58 2.56
C ASN A 82 0.29 -5.05 3.92
N LEU A 83 0.98 -5.45 4.97
CA LEU A 83 0.76 -4.99 6.33
C LEU A 83 1.81 -3.95 6.69
N VAL A 84 1.38 -2.79 7.20
CA VAL A 84 2.28 -1.74 7.70
C VAL A 84 1.95 -1.50 9.17
N ARG A 85 2.98 -1.56 10.06
CA ARG A 85 2.74 -1.71 11.49
C ARG A 85 3.03 -0.49 12.33
N ASP A 86 4.02 0.33 11.98
CA ASP A 86 4.50 1.35 12.90
C ASP A 86 4.11 2.76 12.47
N GLY A 87 4.28 3.24 11.36
CA GLY A 87 3.93 4.61 10.98
C GLY A 87 2.72 4.70 10.06
N LYS A 88 2.23 5.91 9.87
CA LYS A 88 1.25 6.18 8.81
C LYS A 88 1.91 5.99 7.45
N THR A 89 1.19 5.41 6.49
CA THR A 89 1.63 5.32 5.11
C THR A 89 1.34 6.61 4.35
N ASN A 90 2.36 7.18 3.71
CA ASN A 90 2.22 8.35 2.84
C ASN A 90 2.65 7.99 1.41
N ILE A 91 1.79 8.23 0.44
CA ILE A 91 2.03 7.97 -0.98
C ILE A 91 1.98 9.30 -1.73
N ASP A 92 3.15 9.91 -1.92
CA ASP A 92 3.33 11.14 -2.70
C ASP A 92 4.03 10.91 -4.07
N GLY A 93 4.53 9.70 -4.30
CA GLY A 93 5.09 9.21 -5.56
C GLY A 93 4.13 8.29 -6.32
N ILE A 94 4.69 7.38 -7.10
CA ILE A 94 3.95 6.40 -7.89
C ILE A 94 4.04 5.03 -7.21
N LEU A 95 2.90 4.41 -6.96
CA LEU A 95 2.77 3.04 -6.48
C LEU A 95 2.10 2.19 -7.56
N ASN A 96 2.80 1.17 -8.02
CA ASN A 96 2.29 0.22 -9.01
C ASN A 96 2.16 -1.18 -8.41
N SER A 97 1.16 -1.95 -8.81
CA SER A 97 1.19 -3.40 -8.64
C SER A 97 1.49 -4.08 -9.98
N ILE A 98 2.46 -4.99 -9.96
CA ILE A 98 2.94 -5.66 -11.16
C ILE A 98 2.65 -7.15 -11.06
N LYS A 99 1.89 -7.67 -12.02
CA LYS A 99 1.63 -9.08 -12.22
C LYS A 99 1.93 -9.46 -13.66
N ASN A 100 2.79 -10.45 -13.86
CA ASN A 100 3.21 -10.90 -15.20
C ASN A 100 3.72 -9.75 -16.09
N GLY A 101 4.49 -8.83 -15.51
CA GLY A 101 5.09 -7.70 -16.22
C GLY A 101 4.14 -6.53 -16.57
N LYS A 102 2.93 -6.51 -16.01
CA LYS A 102 1.90 -5.50 -16.29
C LYS A 102 1.23 -5.05 -15.01
N ILE A 103 0.56 -3.89 -15.03
CA ILE A 103 -0.30 -3.49 -13.90
C ILE A 103 -1.40 -4.55 -13.73
N GLY A 104 -1.57 -5.05 -12.52
CA GLY A 104 -2.59 -6.08 -12.24
C GLY A 104 -2.47 -6.68 -10.85
N GLY A 105 -3.35 -7.63 -10.56
CA GLY A 105 -3.47 -8.29 -9.26
C GLY A 105 -4.26 -7.48 -8.24
N ASN A 106 -4.70 -8.17 -7.20
CA ASN A 106 -5.46 -7.58 -6.12
C ASN A 106 -4.50 -7.15 -5.01
N VAL A 107 -4.48 -5.87 -4.67
CA VAL A 107 -3.60 -5.30 -3.66
C VAL A 107 -4.39 -4.89 -2.44
N PHE A 108 -3.94 -5.32 -1.29
CA PHE A 108 -4.45 -4.93 0.02
C PHE A 108 -3.36 -4.16 0.75
N ILE A 109 -3.68 -2.98 1.26
CA ILE A 109 -2.79 -2.19 2.12
C ILE A 109 -3.52 -1.96 3.45
N LEU A 110 -2.99 -2.58 4.49
CA LEU A 110 -3.53 -2.55 5.83
C LEU A 110 -2.59 -1.75 6.73
N ASN A 111 -3.08 -0.65 7.30
CA ASN A 111 -2.29 0.19 8.20
C ASN A 111 -3.17 0.79 9.30
N PRO A 112 -3.04 0.36 10.56
CA PRO A 112 -3.83 0.87 11.67
C PRO A 112 -3.61 2.37 11.96
N HIS A 113 -2.47 2.93 11.53
CA HIS A 113 -2.11 4.33 11.75
C HIS A 113 -2.63 5.27 10.65
N GLY A 114 -3.28 4.72 9.62
CA GLY A 114 -3.84 5.47 8.51
C GLY A 114 -2.99 5.47 7.25
N ILE A 115 -3.62 5.91 6.16
CA ILE A 115 -3.02 5.96 4.82
C ILE A 115 -3.34 7.32 4.19
N ALA A 116 -2.34 7.99 3.66
CA ALA A 116 -2.50 9.24 2.94
C ALA A 116 -1.96 9.10 1.51
N ILE A 117 -2.80 9.36 0.52
CA ILE A 117 -2.38 9.55 -0.86
C ILE A 117 -2.32 11.06 -1.09
N GLY A 118 -1.11 11.62 -1.14
CA GLY A 118 -0.86 13.04 -1.27
C GLY A 118 -1.17 13.56 -2.69
N LYS A 119 -1.12 14.86 -2.88
CA LYS A 119 -1.52 15.50 -4.16
C LYS A 119 -0.76 15.01 -5.38
N SER A 120 0.50 14.62 -5.22
CA SER A 120 1.33 14.06 -6.31
C SER A 120 1.30 12.54 -6.37
N GLY A 121 0.63 11.88 -5.39
CA GLY A 121 0.55 10.44 -5.30
C GLY A 121 -0.34 9.85 -6.39
N VAL A 122 0.14 8.78 -6.99
CA VAL A 122 -0.61 8.00 -7.99
C VAL A 122 -0.49 6.52 -7.64
N VAL A 123 -1.62 5.83 -7.54
CA VAL A 123 -1.69 4.40 -7.30
C VAL A 123 -2.29 3.72 -8.52
N ASN A 124 -1.53 2.81 -9.15
CA ASN A 124 -1.96 2.05 -10.32
C ASN A 124 -1.98 0.56 -9.98
N VAL A 125 -3.14 -0.07 -10.02
CA VAL A 125 -3.35 -1.45 -9.55
C VAL A 125 -4.38 -2.20 -10.39
N GLY A 126 -4.45 -3.52 -10.25
CA GLY A 126 -5.59 -4.30 -10.74
C GLY A 126 -6.84 -3.98 -9.94
N SER A 127 -6.85 -4.36 -8.67
CA SER A 127 -7.84 -3.92 -7.68
C SER A 127 -7.13 -3.46 -6.41
N LEU A 128 -7.76 -2.59 -5.64
CA LEU A 128 -7.18 -2.03 -4.42
C LEU A 128 -8.14 -2.11 -3.23
N MET A 129 -7.63 -2.61 -2.13
CA MET A 129 -8.24 -2.39 -0.83
C MET A 129 -7.30 -1.59 0.09
N LEU A 130 -7.77 -0.48 0.59
CA LEU A 130 -7.15 0.30 1.65
C LEU A 130 -7.94 0.12 2.94
N SER A 131 -7.27 -0.25 4.02
CA SER A 131 -7.96 -0.38 5.31
C SER A 131 -7.10 0.02 6.49
N THR A 132 -7.80 0.45 7.57
CA THR A 132 -7.20 0.76 8.87
C THR A 132 -7.72 -0.22 9.94
N PRO A 133 -7.30 -1.51 9.89
CA PRO A 133 -7.71 -2.45 10.91
C PRO A 133 -7.10 -2.10 12.27
N ASN A 134 -7.60 -2.68 13.35
CA ASN A 134 -6.93 -2.56 14.63
C ASN A 134 -5.59 -3.31 14.65
N LYS A 135 -4.73 -2.94 15.58
CA LYS A 135 -3.36 -3.46 15.65
C LYS A 135 -3.33 -4.96 15.99
N GLU A 136 -4.22 -5.40 16.86
CA GLU A 136 -4.34 -6.78 17.30
C GLU A 136 -4.70 -7.71 16.14
N PHE A 137 -5.56 -7.26 15.22
CA PHE A 137 -5.91 -8.02 14.03
C PHE A 137 -4.73 -8.16 13.07
N MET A 138 -3.88 -7.13 12.95
CA MET A 138 -2.67 -7.21 12.14
C MET A 138 -1.73 -8.34 12.61
N ASP A 139 -1.63 -8.53 13.94
CA ASP A 139 -0.83 -9.60 14.53
C ASP A 139 -1.50 -10.98 14.40
N GLN A 140 -2.81 -11.02 14.20
CA GLN A 140 -3.52 -12.26 13.86
C GLN A 140 -3.29 -12.67 12.39
N VAL A 141 -3.18 -11.72 11.45
CA VAL A 141 -2.92 -12.03 10.03
C VAL A 141 -1.53 -12.62 9.85
N ILE A 142 -0.51 -11.96 10.41
CA ILE A 142 0.88 -12.44 10.43
C ILE A 142 1.42 -12.27 11.85
N GLY A 143 1.68 -13.39 12.51
CA GLY A 143 2.25 -13.44 13.85
C GLY A 143 3.67 -12.86 13.92
N GLN A 144 4.17 -12.68 15.14
CA GLN A 144 5.55 -12.20 15.36
C GLN A 144 6.60 -13.22 14.86
N ASP A 145 6.24 -14.47 14.83
CA ASP A 145 7.05 -15.59 14.33
C ASP A 145 6.94 -15.77 12.80
N GLY A 146 6.18 -14.91 12.11
CA GLY A 146 5.92 -15.00 10.67
C GLY A 146 4.84 -16.01 10.28
N SER A 147 4.14 -16.61 11.25
CA SER A 147 3.02 -17.52 10.98
C SER A 147 1.85 -16.76 10.34
N ILE A 148 1.23 -17.38 9.33
CA ILE A 148 0.08 -16.81 8.60
C ILE A 148 -1.20 -17.50 9.07
N SER A 149 -2.17 -16.73 9.52
CA SER A 149 -3.50 -17.22 9.84
C SER A 149 -4.40 -17.27 8.60
N GLU A 150 -4.85 -18.48 8.26
CA GLU A 150 -5.81 -18.64 7.16
C GLU A 150 -7.15 -17.96 7.46
N LEU A 151 -7.63 -18.03 8.71
CA LEU A 151 -8.90 -17.42 9.12
C LEU A 151 -8.83 -15.89 9.01
N ALA A 152 -7.78 -15.26 9.56
CA ALA A 152 -7.62 -13.83 9.49
C ALA A 152 -7.38 -13.37 8.04
N THR A 153 -6.67 -14.16 7.22
CA THR A 153 -6.52 -13.90 5.79
C THR A 153 -7.87 -13.91 5.06
N LYS A 154 -8.74 -14.87 5.35
CA LYS A 154 -10.10 -14.90 4.79
C LYS A 154 -10.90 -13.65 5.17
N SER A 155 -10.79 -13.17 6.41
CA SER A 155 -11.42 -11.92 6.83
C SER A 155 -10.89 -10.71 6.07
N VAL A 156 -9.57 -10.63 5.82
CA VAL A 156 -8.99 -9.58 4.97
C VAL A 156 -9.58 -9.63 3.56
N LEU A 157 -9.60 -10.80 2.94
CA LEU A 157 -10.11 -10.98 1.59
C LEU A 157 -11.62 -10.68 1.48
N ALA A 158 -12.38 -10.98 2.52
CA ALA A 158 -13.80 -10.64 2.59
C ALA A 158 -14.05 -9.15 2.87
N GLY A 159 -13.02 -8.41 3.30
CA GLY A 159 -13.18 -7.05 3.82
C GLY A 159 -13.92 -7.00 5.15
N ASP A 160 -14.00 -8.13 5.86
CA ASP A 160 -14.64 -8.25 7.18
C ASP A 160 -13.54 -8.26 8.25
N LEU A 161 -13.08 -7.07 8.61
CA LEU A 161 -12.00 -6.89 9.55
C LEU A 161 -12.34 -5.78 10.56
N PRO A 162 -11.89 -5.92 11.82
CA PRO A 162 -12.14 -4.92 12.85
C PRO A 162 -11.37 -3.65 12.54
N ILE A 163 -12.09 -2.54 12.39
CA ILE A 163 -11.53 -1.24 12.03
C ILE A 163 -11.04 -0.50 13.30
N ASN A 164 -9.90 0.17 13.19
CA ASN A 164 -9.47 1.16 14.16
C ASN A 164 -10.25 2.48 13.93
N PRO A 165 -11.13 2.89 14.86
CA PRO A 165 -11.93 4.10 14.67
C PRO A 165 -11.10 5.39 14.58
N ALA A 166 -9.86 5.40 15.08
CA ALA A 166 -8.94 6.51 14.95
C ALA A 166 -8.15 6.51 13.62
N GLY A 167 -8.21 5.41 12.86
CA GLY A 167 -7.51 5.28 11.60
C GLY A 167 -8.19 6.09 10.49
N VAL A 168 -7.42 6.94 9.79
CA VAL A 168 -7.95 7.78 8.71
C VAL A 168 -7.28 7.47 7.39
N ILE A 169 -8.09 7.31 6.34
CA ILE A 169 -7.61 7.25 4.96
C ILE A 169 -7.93 8.57 4.28
N SER A 170 -6.91 9.23 3.73
CA SER A 170 -7.07 10.48 3.00
C SER A 170 -6.54 10.36 1.57
N VAL A 171 -7.34 10.73 0.59
CA VAL A 171 -6.98 10.75 -0.82
C VAL A 171 -7.00 12.18 -1.33
N LYS A 172 -5.85 12.71 -1.74
CA LYS A 172 -5.70 14.01 -2.40
C LYS A 172 -5.09 13.86 -3.80
N GLY A 173 -4.49 12.72 -4.08
CA GLY A 173 -3.91 12.31 -5.36
C GLY A 173 -4.89 11.45 -6.16
N LYS A 174 -4.34 10.45 -6.84
CA LYS A 174 -5.12 9.61 -7.76
C LYS A 174 -4.99 8.12 -7.43
N ILE A 175 -6.12 7.43 -7.38
CA ILE A 175 -6.19 5.97 -7.41
C ILE A 175 -6.77 5.57 -8.76
N LYS A 176 -6.06 4.67 -9.45
CA LYS A 176 -6.48 4.09 -10.73
C LYS A 176 -6.47 2.59 -10.62
N ALA A 177 -7.63 1.98 -10.56
CA ALA A 177 -7.81 0.54 -10.55
C ALA A 177 -8.41 0.07 -11.88
N LEU A 178 -7.83 -1.00 -12.41
CA LEU A 178 -8.39 -1.63 -13.62
C LEU A 178 -9.76 -2.23 -13.36
N ASP A 179 -10.00 -2.66 -12.12
CA ASP A 179 -11.27 -3.25 -11.74
C ASP A 179 -11.87 -2.50 -10.53
N SER A 180 -11.60 -2.86 -9.31
CA SER A 180 -12.37 -2.40 -8.16
C SER A 180 -11.53 -1.67 -7.12
N VAL A 181 -12.15 -0.78 -6.36
CA VAL A 181 -11.55 -0.12 -5.18
C VAL A 181 -12.45 -0.30 -3.97
N ALA A 182 -11.87 -0.74 -2.86
CA ALA A 182 -12.51 -0.78 -1.56
C ALA A 182 -11.72 0.06 -0.55
N VAL A 183 -12.39 0.91 0.20
CA VAL A 183 -11.80 1.73 1.26
C VAL A 183 -12.57 1.48 2.54
N ARG A 184 -11.87 1.06 3.61
CA ARG A 184 -12.46 0.78 4.92
C ARG A 184 -11.61 1.37 6.03
N ALA A 185 -12.14 2.34 6.76
CA ALA A 185 -11.39 3.05 7.80
C ALA A 185 -12.28 3.56 8.93
N GLY A 186 -11.69 4.09 9.99
CA GLY A 186 -12.40 4.87 10.99
C GLY A 186 -12.97 6.15 10.37
N GLY A 187 -12.17 6.87 9.58
CA GLY A 187 -12.61 8.02 8.79
C GLY A 187 -12.05 8.00 7.37
N VAL A 188 -12.81 8.53 6.41
CA VAL A 188 -12.35 8.63 5.01
C VAL A 188 -12.56 10.06 4.51
N VAL A 189 -11.49 10.63 3.93
CA VAL A 189 -11.52 11.97 3.31
C VAL A 189 -11.01 11.83 1.88
N ASN A 190 -11.85 12.12 0.89
CA ASN A 190 -11.46 12.19 -0.51
C ASN A 190 -11.54 13.63 -1.02
N ALA A 191 -10.41 14.18 -1.45
CA ALA A 191 -10.28 15.45 -2.16
C ALA A 191 -9.49 15.29 -3.47
N GLY A 192 -9.27 14.05 -3.89
CA GLY A 192 -8.59 13.65 -5.11
C GLY A 192 -9.49 12.88 -6.05
N GLU A 193 -8.93 11.89 -6.72
CA GLU A 193 -9.64 11.06 -7.69
C GLU A 193 -9.53 9.58 -7.32
N ILE A 194 -10.66 8.89 -7.20
CA ILE A 194 -10.74 7.43 -7.07
C ILE A 194 -11.46 6.91 -8.31
N LEU A 195 -10.71 6.21 -9.16
CA LEU A 195 -11.18 5.71 -10.45
C LEU A 195 -11.08 4.19 -10.47
N ALA A 196 -12.15 3.53 -10.88
CA ALA A 196 -12.21 2.07 -11.03
C ALA A 196 -12.83 1.68 -12.36
N ASN A 197 -12.75 0.39 -12.70
CA ASN A 197 -13.22 -0.18 -13.96
C ASN A 197 -12.66 0.57 -15.18
N LEU A 198 -11.36 0.89 -15.14
CA LEU A 198 -10.69 1.62 -16.20
C LEU A 198 -10.50 0.70 -17.41
N LYS A 199 -11.00 1.13 -18.56
CA LYS A 199 -10.72 0.44 -19.82
C LYS A 199 -9.23 0.53 -20.14
N PRO A 200 -8.60 -0.51 -20.72
CA PRO A 200 -7.17 -0.51 -21.05
C PRO A 200 -6.72 0.70 -21.88
N THR A 201 -7.63 1.27 -22.69
CA THR A 201 -7.40 2.45 -23.54
C THR A 201 -7.34 3.76 -22.76
N GLN A 202 -7.81 3.80 -21.50
CA GLN A 202 -7.78 5.00 -20.64
C GLN A 202 -6.55 5.04 -19.74
N ALA A 203 -5.88 3.92 -19.58
CA ALA A 203 -4.64 3.78 -18.85
C ALA A 203 -3.58 3.29 -19.82
N SER A 204 -3.07 4.20 -20.67
CA SER A 204 -2.14 3.90 -21.78
C SER A 204 -0.94 3.06 -21.36
N ASP A 205 -0.55 3.12 -20.10
CA ASP A 205 0.58 2.40 -19.53
C ASP A 205 0.17 1.18 -18.70
N ILE A 206 -1.15 0.90 -18.62
CA ILE A 206 -1.69 -0.19 -17.80
C ILE A 206 -2.30 -1.23 -18.72
N VAL A 207 -1.68 -2.37 -18.79
CA VAL A 207 -2.22 -3.51 -19.54
C VAL A 207 -2.81 -4.49 -18.54
N ASN A 208 -4.13 -4.72 -18.63
CA ASN A 208 -4.81 -5.69 -17.77
C ASN A 208 -4.32 -7.11 -18.08
N THR A 209 -3.86 -7.82 -17.09
CA THR A 209 -3.36 -9.20 -17.20
C THR A 209 -4.31 -10.26 -16.68
N GLY A 210 -5.48 -9.90 -16.34
CA GLY A 210 -6.47 -10.83 -15.84
C GLY A 210 -7.38 -10.16 -14.85
N GLY A 211 -8.65 -10.29 -15.05
CA GLY A 211 -9.67 -9.84 -14.14
C GLY A 211 -9.49 -10.44 -12.75
N LEU A 212 -10.25 -9.93 -11.84
CA LEU A 212 -10.44 -10.54 -10.53
C LEU A 212 -10.76 -12.02 -10.72
N ASP A 213 -9.93 -12.87 -10.17
CA ASP A 213 -10.36 -14.24 -9.97
C ASP A 213 -11.39 -14.24 -8.82
N ILE A 214 -12.48 -14.87 -9.05
CA ILE A 214 -13.65 -14.98 -8.18
C ILE A 214 -13.38 -15.62 -6.82
N ASP A 215 -12.19 -16.14 -6.60
CA ASP A 215 -11.70 -16.52 -5.27
C ASP A 215 -11.27 -15.32 -4.41
N ALA A 216 -11.28 -14.09 -4.98
CA ALA A 216 -11.14 -12.86 -4.20
C ALA A 216 -12.55 -12.42 -3.76
N PRO A 217 -12.93 -12.71 -2.55
CA PRO A 217 -14.31 -12.60 -2.17
C PRO A 217 -14.67 -11.14 -1.92
N LEU A 218 -15.90 -10.84 -2.00
CA LEU A 218 -16.74 -9.80 -1.39
C LEU A 218 -16.14 -8.40 -1.11
N ALA A 219 -14.82 -8.25 -0.86
CA ALA A 219 -14.17 -6.95 -0.72
C ALA A 219 -14.17 -6.16 -2.03
N PHE A 220 -14.10 -6.88 -3.14
CA PHE A 220 -14.17 -6.32 -4.48
C PHE A 220 -15.50 -6.69 -5.13
N LYS A 221 -16.17 -5.72 -5.68
CA LYS A 221 -17.42 -5.92 -6.40
C LYS A 221 -17.21 -5.42 -7.84
N ASP A 222 -16.97 -6.34 -8.72
CA ASP A 222 -16.81 -6.20 -10.18
C ASP A 222 -16.93 -4.77 -10.72
N GLY A 223 -15.80 -4.10 -10.89
CA GLY A 223 -15.74 -2.73 -11.39
C GLY A 223 -16.34 -1.65 -10.50
N LYS A 224 -16.58 -1.91 -9.21
CA LYS A 224 -17.23 -0.97 -8.29
C LYS A 224 -16.24 -0.31 -7.33
N ILE A 225 -16.66 0.82 -6.79
CA ILE A 225 -15.97 1.50 -5.69
C ILE A 225 -16.85 1.42 -4.45
N GLY A 226 -16.32 0.83 -3.38
CA GLY A 226 -16.93 0.80 -2.05
C GLY A 226 -16.14 1.66 -1.08
N VAL A 227 -16.79 2.60 -0.42
CA VAL A 227 -16.18 3.42 0.63
C VAL A 227 -17.00 3.24 1.90
N PHE A 228 -16.34 2.81 2.96
CA PHE A 228 -16.94 2.63 4.27
C PHE A 228 -16.08 3.29 5.35
N ALA A 229 -16.71 4.04 6.24
CA ALA A 229 -16.07 4.54 7.45
C ALA A 229 -16.96 4.30 8.66
N GLU A 230 -16.36 4.04 9.83
CA GLU A 230 -17.11 3.94 11.08
C GLU A 230 -17.60 5.30 11.58
N ASN A 231 -16.85 6.37 11.28
CA ASN A 231 -17.22 7.73 11.66
C ASN A 231 -17.78 8.50 10.45
N ASP A 232 -16.91 9.16 9.69
CA ASP A 232 -17.31 10.05 8.62
C ASP A 232 -16.68 9.70 7.27
N VAL A 233 -17.46 9.88 6.19
CA VAL A 233 -16.97 9.93 4.81
C VAL A 233 -17.16 11.34 4.29
N VAL A 234 -16.06 12.04 4.03
CA VAL A 234 -16.06 13.37 3.42
C VAL A 234 -15.54 13.26 2.00
N ASN A 235 -16.38 13.56 1.02
CA ASN A 235 -15.99 13.57 -0.38
C ASN A 235 -16.09 14.98 -0.98
N ALA A 236 -14.93 15.58 -1.26
CA ALA A 236 -14.81 16.83 -2.00
C ALA A 236 -14.09 16.62 -3.35
N GLY A 237 -13.82 15.38 -3.71
CA GLY A 237 -13.15 14.97 -4.95
C GLY A 237 -14.05 14.15 -5.87
N THR A 238 -13.43 13.36 -6.72
CA THR A 238 -14.11 12.49 -7.68
C THR A 238 -14.04 11.04 -7.22
N ILE A 239 -15.17 10.33 -7.27
CA ILE A 239 -15.28 8.88 -7.14
C ILE A 239 -16.03 8.39 -8.36
N LYS A 240 -15.38 7.67 -9.27
CA LYS A 240 -15.96 7.24 -10.54
C LYS A 240 -15.58 5.81 -10.88
N ALA A 241 -16.55 4.98 -11.17
CA ALA A 241 -16.38 3.71 -11.86
C ALA A 241 -16.97 3.82 -13.25
N ASP A 242 -16.19 3.47 -14.29
CA ASP A 242 -16.71 3.42 -15.65
C ASP A 242 -17.67 2.23 -15.82
N ALA A 243 -18.69 2.40 -16.63
CA ALA A 243 -19.71 1.37 -16.89
C ALA A 243 -19.33 0.52 -18.13
#